data_dc6db661a9475b99410cd38e2a2a500a
#
_entry.id   dc6db661a9475b99410cd38e2a2a500a
#
_cell.length_a   1.000
_cell.length_b   1.000
_cell.length_c   1.000
_cell.angle_alpha   90.00
_cell.angle_beta   90.00
_cell.angle_gamma   90.00
#
_symmetry.space_group_name_H-M   'P 1'
#
loop_
_entity.id
_entity.type
_entity.pdbx_description
1 polymer ?
#
loop_
_entity_poly.entity_id
_entity_poly.type
_entity_poly.pdbx_seq_one_letter_code
_entity_poly.pdbx_strand_id
1 'polypeptide(L)'
;MCRTLDDAGHQAYFVGGCVRNAIMGVAASDVDIATDATPDDVMRIAQEAGLRAVPTGIDHGTVTIVIDGTPFEVTTFRRDVATDGRRAVVAFSTSIDADARRRDFTMNALYADRHGWVHDPVAGLADAQARRVRFIDDPVQRIREDYLRILRFFRFGAWYADPGHGWDAEALAAIADTLDGLSTLSAERVGAEMLKLLGAPDPAPAIAVMARTGVLAALLPGADDRLLGPVVHLGGSLPLDPITRLAALGGQDVAERLRLSRKQDKQLEATLTLAGTTRGLRALGHIGGTEAAQGAAILRAAISGTPLPDGWKDDISEGAQATFPVSAADLPDLQGPALGTRLKALKQDWLASDLSLTKAALLGG
;
A
#
# COMPACT_ATOMS: atom_id res chain seq x y z
N MET A 1 -0.06 -29.93 1.97
CA MET A 1 -1.04 -29.66 3.04
C MET A 1 -2.47 -30.04 2.64
N CYS A 2 -3.03 -29.55 1.52
CA CYS A 2 -4.44 -29.92 1.14
C CYS A 2 -4.64 -31.45 1.09
N ARG A 3 -3.75 -32.19 0.42
CA ARG A 3 -3.84 -33.66 0.40
C ARG A 3 -3.83 -34.28 1.81
N THR A 4 -3.02 -33.76 2.71
CA THR A 4 -2.91 -34.28 4.09
C THR A 4 -4.22 -34.06 4.88
N LEU A 5 -4.90 -32.93 4.66
CA LEU A 5 -6.22 -32.65 5.25
C LEU A 5 -7.31 -33.52 4.62
N ASP A 6 -7.32 -33.67 3.29
CA ASP A 6 -8.27 -34.52 2.56
C ASP A 6 -8.13 -36.00 3.02
N ASP A 7 -6.90 -36.51 3.14
CA ASP A 7 -6.63 -37.89 3.58
C ASP A 7 -7.08 -38.13 5.06
N ALA A 8 -7.13 -37.05 5.87
CA ALA A 8 -7.67 -37.07 7.23
C ALA A 8 -9.21 -36.87 7.27
N GLY A 9 -9.87 -36.74 6.13
CA GLY A 9 -11.32 -36.62 6.02
C GLY A 9 -11.85 -35.18 6.13
N HIS A 10 -10.99 -34.18 6.01
CA HIS A 10 -11.35 -32.77 6.05
C HIS A 10 -11.35 -32.14 4.67
N GLN A 11 -12.19 -31.13 4.49
CA GLN A 11 -12.18 -30.29 3.29
C GLN A 11 -10.97 -29.35 3.34
N ALA A 12 -10.30 -29.14 2.21
CA ALA A 12 -9.20 -28.19 2.10
C ALA A 12 -9.18 -27.52 0.74
N TYR A 13 -9.18 -26.18 0.75
CA TYR A 13 -9.22 -25.39 -0.47
C TYR A 13 -8.18 -24.27 -0.42
N PHE A 14 -7.54 -23.99 -1.53
CA PHE A 14 -6.92 -22.68 -1.75
C PHE A 14 -8.00 -21.60 -1.76
N VAL A 15 -7.74 -20.41 -1.23
CA VAL A 15 -8.83 -19.44 -1.06
C VAL A 15 -8.38 -17.99 -1.28
N GLY A 16 -9.29 -17.16 -1.76
CA GLY A 16 -9.12 -15.72 -1.80
C GLY A 16 -8.14 -15.22 -2.83
N GLY A 17 -7.12 -14.51 -2.38
CA GLY A 17 -6.17 -13.80 -3.26
C GLY A 17 -5.46 -14.67 -4.28
N CYS A 18 -4.98 -15.83 -3.88
CA CYS A 18 -4.28 -16.75 -4.78
C CYS A 18 -5.19 -17.32 -5.87
N VAL A 19 -6.42 -17.68 -5.55
CA VAL A 19 -7.40 -18.19 -6.52
C VAL A 19 -7.82 -17.09 -7.49
N ARG A 20 -8.20 -15.92 -6.98
CA ARG A 20 -8.51 -14.74 -7.81
C ARG A 20 -7.37 -14.43 -8.77
N ASN A 21 -6.15 -14.33 -8.27
CA ASN A 21 -4.99 -13.98 -9.09
C ASN A 21 -4.72 -15.02 -10.18
N ALA A 22 -4.86 -16.31 -9.87
CA ALA A 22 -4.72 -17.38 -10.86
C ALA A 22 -5.76 -17.24 -11.99
N ILE A 23 -7.04 -16.95 -11.64
CA ILE A 23 -8.10 -16.72 -12.64
C ILE A 23 -7.82 -15.50 -13.50
N MET A 24 -7.27 -14.43 -12.92
CA MET A 24 -6.91 -13.19 -13.61
C MET A 24 -5.60 -13.26 -14.41
N GLY A 25 -4.84 -14.35 -14.30
CA GLY A 25 -3.50 -14.46 -14.89
C GLY A 25 -2.46 -13.55 -14.23
N VAL A 26 -2.66 -13.20 -12.95
CA VAL A 26 -1.75 -12.38 -12.14
C VAL A 26 -0.97 -13.28 -11.19
N ALA A 27 0.30 -12.99 -10.96
CA ALA A 27 1.11 -13.76 -10.01
C ALA A 27 0.49 -13.74 -8.60
N ALA A 28 0.43 -14.91 -7.95
CA ALA A 28 0.05 -15.03 -6.56
C ALA A 28 1.29 -14.79 -5.67
N SER A 29 1.15 -13.94 -4.64
CA SER A 29 2.20 -13.71 -3.64
C SER A 29 2.08 -14.67 -2.47
N ASP A 30 0.87 -14.85 -1.95
CA ASP A 30 0.58 -15.64 -0.76
C ASP A 30 -0.47 -16.69 -1.11
N VAL A 31 -0.31 -17.89 -0.54
CA VAL A 31 -1.21 -19.00 -0.75
C VAL A 31 -1.89 -19.33 0.57
N ASP A 32 -3.17 -18.97 0.66
CA ASP A 32 -4.01 -19.25 1.82
C ASP A 32 -4.82 -20.53 1.59
N ILE A 33 -4.95 -21.34 2.63
CA ILE A 33 -5.75 -22.56 2.63
C ILE A 33 -6.91 -22.40 3.63
N ALA A 34 -8.12 -22.73 3.22
CA ALA A 34 -9.28 -22.77 4.09
C ALA A 34 -9.73 -24.24 4.26
N THR A 35 -10.16 -24.59 5.48
CA THR A 35 -10.53 -25.97 5.84
C THR A 35 -11.69 -25.99 6.85
N ASP A 36 -12.41 -27.10 6.93
CA ASP A 36 -13.37 -27.37 7.99
C ASP A 36 -12.73 -27.96 9.26
N ALA A 37 -11.44 -28.34 9.19
CA ALA A 37 -10.69 -28.78 10.35
C ALA A 37 -10.51 -27.65 11.38
N THR A 38 -10.65 -27.94 12.66
CA THR A 38 -10.34 -26.97 13.72
C THR A 38 -8.83 -26.69 13.79
N PRO A 39 -8.38 -25.58 14.41
CA PRO A 39 -6.95 -25.32 14.55
C PRO A 39 -6.18 -26.44 15.25
N ASP A 40 -6.80 -27.07 16.25
CA ASP A 40 -6.21 -28.21 16.98
C ASP A 40 -6.07 -29.43 16.06
N ASP A 41 -7.08 -29.71 15.23
CA ASP A 41 -7.00 -30.78 14.22
C ASP A 41 -5.94 -30.49 13.18
N VAL A 42 -5.85 -29.25 12.68
CA VAL A 42 -4.80 -28.84 11.72
C VAL A 42 -3.41 -29.06 12.31
N MET A 43 -3.19 -28.69 13.58
CA MET A 43 -1.89 -28.89 14.24
C MET A 43 -1.59 -30.37 14.41
N ARG A 44 -2.55 -31.19 14.87
CA ARG A 44 -2.41 -32.64 15.05
C ARG A 44 -2.09 -33.32 13.72
N ILE A 45 -2.89 -33.06 12.67
CA ILE A 45 -2.72 -33.66 11.33
C ILE A 45 -1.36 -33.25 10.73
N ALA A 46 -0.94 -32.00 10.90
CA ALA A 46 0.37 -31.55 10.46
C ALA A 46 1.50 -32.29 11.16
N GLN A 47 1.41 -32.46 12.48
CA GLN A 47 2.40 -33.18 13.29
C GLN A 47 2.49 -34.66 12.88
N GLU A 48 1.36 -35.34 12.67
CA GLU A 48 1.30 -36.74 12.21
C GLU A 48 1.92 -36.90 10.81
N ALA A 49 1.83 -35.86 9.96
CA ALA A 49 2.45 -35.81 8.65
C ALA A 49 3.94 -35.34 8.67
N GLY A 50 4.52 -35.11 9.84
CA GLY A 50 5.91 -34.61 9.98
C GLY A 50 6.10 -33.17 9.52
N LEU A 51 5.03 -32.36 9.42
CA LEU A 51 5.07 -30.96 9.05
C LEU A 51 5.17 -30.05 10.30
N ARG A 52 5.89 -28.93 10.15
CA ARG A 52 6.00 -27.94 11.22
C ARG A 52 4.75 -27.03 11.21
N ALA A 53 3.99 -27.06 12.32
CA ALA A 53 2.86 -26.19 12.57
C ALA A 53 3.22 -25.11 13.60
N VAL A 54 2.79 -23.86 13.36
CA VAL A 54 2.99 -22.72 14.26
C VAL A 54 1.63 -22.03 14.50
N PRO A 55 1.17 -21.89 15.74
CA PRO A 55 -0.14 -21.31 16.09
C PRO A 55 -0.09 -19.77 16.02
N THR A 56 0.01 -19.21 14.81
CA THR A 56 0.19 -17.76 14.60
C THR A 56 -1.06 -16.93 14.84
N GLY A 57 -2.26 -17.55 14.80
CA GLY A 57 -3.54 -16.85 14.96
C GLY A 57 -4.66 -17.79 15.40
N ILE A 58 -4.41 -18.60 16.42
CA ILE A 58 -5.34 -19.69 16.85
C ILE A 58 -6.70 -19.15 17.28
N ASP A 59 -6.74 -17.98 17.94
CA ASP A 59 -7.98 -17.31 18.35
C ASP A 59 -8.82 -16.86 17.16
N HIS A 60 -8.21 -16.76 15.98
CA HIS A 60 -8.84 -16.43 14.72
C HIS A 60 -8.97 -17.61 13.77
N GLY A 61 -8.62 -18.81 14.24
CA GLY A 61 -8.72 -20.04 13.47
C GLY A 61 -7.59 -20.28 12.49
N THR A 62 -6.44 -19.57 12.60
CA THR A 62 -5.32 -19.66 11.66
C THR A 62 -4.12 -20.35 12.27
N VAL A 63 -3.57 -21.32 11.54
CA VAL A 63 -2.31 -22.01 11.86
C VAL A 63 -1.38 -21.87 10.66
N THR A 64 -0.12 -21.50 10.89
CA THR A 64 0.88 -21.46 9.81
C THR A 64 1.60 -22.82 9.72
N ILE A 65 1.54 -23.44 8.56
CA ILE A 65 2.26 -24.69 8.25
C ILE A 65 3.47 -24.35 7.40
N VAL A 66 4.64 -24.81 7.82
CA VAL A 66 5.89 -24.58 7.08
C VAL A 66 6.25 -25.84 6.29
N ILE A 67 6.33 -25.74 4.98
CA ILE A 67 6.68 -26.83 4.04
C ILE A 67 7.89 -26.35 3.24
N ASP A 68 9.00 -27.06 3.28
CA ASP A 68 10.25 -26.73 2.59
C ASP A 68 10.71 -25.27 2.83
N GLY A 69 10.52 -24.77 4.04
CA GLY A 69 10.88 -23.39 4.44
C GLY A 69 9.84 -22.34 4.04
N THR A 70 8.80 -22.69 3.28
CA THR A 70 7.74 -21.79 2.87
C THR A 70 6.55 -21.86 3.83
N PRO A 71 6.09 -20.71 4.38
CA PRO A 71 4.91 -20.67 5.25
C PRO A 71 3.62 -20.67 4.42
N PHE A 72 2.62 -21.42 4.87
CA PHE A 72 1.26 -21.44 4.35
C PHE A 72 0.28 -21.20 5.50
N GLU A 73 -0.62 -20.25 5.34
CA GLU A 73 -1.68 -20.02 6.31
C GLU A 73 -2.84 -20.98 6.06
N VAL A 74 -3.17 -21.77 7.08
CA VAL A 74 -4.32 -22.69 7.07
C VAL A 74 -5.35 -22.16 8.05
N THR A 75 -6.52 -21.77 7.54
CA THR A 75 -7.57 -21.12 8.32
C THR A 75 -8.82 -21.97 8.33
N THR A 76 -9.34 -22.27 9.52
CA THR A 76 -10.63 -22.93 9.70
C THR A 76 -11.75 -22.07 9.12
N PHE A 77 -12.75 -22.67 8.45
CA PHE A 77 -13.94 -21.96 8.01
C PHE A 77 -14.62 -21.27 9.20
N ARG A 78 -15.10 -20.06 8.98
CA ARG A 78 -15.69 -19.22 10.02
C ARG A 78 -17.06 -18.71 9.58
N ARG A 79 -17.90 -18.45 10.56
CA ARG A 79 -19.12 -17.65 10.41
C ARG A 79 -19.11 -16.52 11.43
N ASP A 80 -19.61 -15.37 11.05
CA ASP A 80 -19.77 -14.26 11.98
C ASP A 80 -20.97 -14.53 12.88
N VAL A 81 -20.79 -14.42 14.20
CA VAL A 81 -21.86 -14.66 15.20
C VAL A 81 -22.42 -13.33 15.69
N ALA A 82 -21.56 -12.33 15.86
CA ALA A 82 -21.92 -10.97 16.19
C ALA A 82 -20.83 -10.04 15.63
N THR A 83 -21.23 -8.94 15.03
CA THR A 83 -20.29 -7.91 14.56
C THR A 83 -20.56 -6.63 15.34
N ASP A 84 -19.54 -6.11 15.99
CA ASP A 84 -19.55 -4.81 16.69
C ASP A 84 -18.54 -3.90 16.01
N GLY A 85 -18.79 -3.58 14.74
CA GLY A 85 -18.01 -2.63 13.92
C GLY A 85 -16.50 -2.87 13.84
N ARG A 86 -15.88 -3.57 14.81
CA ARG A 86 -14.44 -3.79 14.90
C ARG A 86 -14.06 -5.24 15.23
N ARG A 87 -14.89 -5.95 15.97
CA ARG A 87 -14.63 -7.33 16.40
C ARG A 87 -15.79 -8.22 16.00
N ALA A 88 -15.61 -8.97 14.92
CA ALA A 88 -16.47 -10.11 14.67
C ALA A 88 -16.14 -11.19 15.70
N VAL A 89 -17.10 -11.56 16.53
CA VAL A 89 -17.02 -12.82 17.25
C VAL A 89 -17.25 -13.90 16.21
N VAL A 90 -16.21 -14.60 15.83
CA VAL A 90 -16.27 -15.67 14.85
C VAL A 90 -16.48 -17.01 15.55
N ALA A 91 -17.36 -17.82 15.01
CA ALA A 91 -17.44 -19.23 15.35
C ALA A 91 -16.89 -20.05 14.19
N PHE A 92 -16.24 -21.16 14.49
CA PHE A 92 -15.82 -22.11 13.49
C PHE A 92 -17.04 -22.72 12.79
N SER A 93 -16.89 -23.03 11.52
CA SER A 93 -17.92 -23.56 10.65
C SER A 93 -17.36 -24.71 9.83
N THR A 94 -18.23 -25.62 9.42
CA THR A 94 -17.90 -26.65 8.43
C THR A 94 -18.42 -26.30 7.03
N SER A 95 -19.06 -25.13 6.88
CA SER A 95 -19.67 -24.69 5.63
C SER A 95 -18.79 -23.68 4.91
N ILE A 96 -18.41 -24.02 3.68
CA ILE A 96 -17.71 -23.12 2.75
C ILE A 96 -18.56 -21.89 2.40
N ASP A 97 -19.90 -22.05 2.28
CA ASP A 97 -20.84 -20.96 2.01
C ASP A 97 -20.84 -19.93 3.15
N ALA A 98 -20.79 -20.39 4.40
CA ALA A 98 -20.74 -19.51 5.55
C ALA A 98 -19.42 -18.72 5.58
N ASP A 99 -18.28 -19.36 5.26
CA ASP A 99 -16.99 -18.67 5.18
C ASP A 99 -16.91 -17.68 4.00
N ALA A 100 -17.52 -18.03 2.86
CA ALA A 100 -17.57 -17.17 1.70
C ALA A 100 -18.35 -15.87 1.97
N ARG A 101 -19.56 -15.99 2.55
CA ARG A 101 -20.46 -14.85 2.79
C ARG A 101 -19.93 -13.83 3.78
N ARG A 102 -19.01 -14.18 4.67
CA ARG A 102 -18.39 -13.22 5.60
C ARG A 102 -17.24 -12.40 4.96
N ARG A 103 -16.76 -12.77 3.76
CA ARG A 103 -15.71 -12.06 3.05
C ARG A 103 -16.22 -10.72 2.51
N ASP A 104 -15.32 -9.88 2.03
CA ASP A 104 -15.64 -8.53 1.54
C ASP A 104 -16.25 -8.54 0.13
N PHE A 105 -15.50 -9.08 -0.85
CA PHE A 105 -15.85 -8.99 -2.27
C PHE A 105 -16.04 -10.37 -2.88
N THR A 106 -16.97 -10.44 -3.85
CA THR A 106 -17.30 -11.68 -4.56
C THR A 106 -16.06 -12.35 -5.14
N MET A 107 -15.19 -11.59 -5.80
CA MET A 107 -13.93 -12.07 -6.39
C MET A 107 -12.91 -12.61 -5.37
N ASN A 108 -13.08 -12.32 -4.08
CA ASN A 108 -12.23 -12.81 -3.01
C ASN A 108 -12.82 -14.02 -2.25
N ALA A 109 -14.00 -14.45 -2.64
CA ALA A 109 -14.68 -15.61 -2.03
C ALA A 109 -14.70 -16.81 -2.98
N LEU A 110 -13.62 -16.98 -3.73
CA LEU A 110 -13.36 -18.10 -4.62
C LEU A 110 -12.45 -19.10 -3.91
N TYR A 111 -12.80 -20.37 -4.04
CA TYR A 111 -12.08 -21.51 -3.47
C TYR A 111 -11.67 -22.45 -4.59
N ALA A 112 -10.49 -23.05 -4.50
CA ALA A 112 -10.06 -24.06 -5.44
C ALA A 112 -9.54 -25.29 -4.70
N ASP A 113 -9.97 -26.48 -5.11
CA ASP A 113 -9.42 -27.71 -4.57
C ASP A 113 -7.99 -27.98 -5.10
N ARG A 114 -7.37 -29.03 -4.60
CA ARG A 114 -6.01 -29.44 -5.04
C ARG A 114 -5.92 -29.87 -6.51
N HIS A 115 -7.04 -30.08 -7.19
CA HIS A 115 -7.11 -30.45 -8.61
C HIS A 115 -7.37 -29.23 -9.50
N GLY A 116 -7.61 -28.04 -8.91
CA GLY A 116 -7.88 -26.82 -9.62
C GLY A 116 -9.37 -26.58 -9.93
N TRP A 117 -10.29 -27.39 -9.39
CA TRP A 117 -11.71 -27.13 -9.50
C TRP A 117 -12.10 -25.94 -8.62
N VAL A 118 -12.75 -24.95 -9.24
CA VAL A 118 -13.18 -23.73 -8.54
C VAL A 118 -14.57 -23.91 -7.97
N HIS A 119 -14.70 -23.66 -6.66
CA HIS A 119 -15.95 -23.56 -5.94
C HIS A 119 -16.29 -22.08 -5.75
N ASP A 120 -17.46 -21.68 -6.19
CA ASP A 120 -17.91 -20.29 -6.24
C ASP A 120 -19.26 -20.10 -5.52
N PRO A 121 -19.25 -20.00 -4.18
CA PRO A 121 -20.48 -19.92 -3.39
C PRO A 121 -21.28 -18.63 -3.58
N VAL A 122 -20.66 -17.55 -4.07
CA VAL A 122 -21.24 -16.20 -4.12
C VAL A 122 -21.24 -15.59 -5.53
N ALA A 123 -21.09 -16.42 -6.56
CA ALA A 123 -21.03 -15.99 -7.97
C ALA A 123 -19.93 -14.97 -8.27
N GLY A 124 -18.76 -15.16 -7.66
CA GLY A 124 -17.60 -14.27 -7.79
C GLY A 124 -16.71 -14.56 -9.00
N LEU A 125 -16.82 -15.75 -9.62
CA LEU A 125 -15.98 -16.14 -10.77
C LEU A 125 -16.15 -15.19 -11.96
N ALA A 126 -17.42 -14.86 -12.29
CA ALA A 126 -17.70 -13.91 -13.36
C ALA A 126 -17.14 -12.50 -13.05
N ASP A 127 -17.21 -12.06 -11.80
CA ASP A 127 -16.64 -10.79 -11.37
C ASP A 127 -15.10 -10.80 -11.43
N ALA A 128 -14.45 -11.90 -11.04
CA ALA A 128 -13.01 -12.06 -11.17
C ALA A 128 -12.56 -12.02 -12.63
N GLN A 129 -13.23 -12.73 -13.52
CA GLN A 129 -12.95 -12.75 -14.97
C GLN A 129 -13.16 -11.38 -15.61
N ALA A 130 -14.27 -10.68 -15.23
CA ALA A 130 -14.57 -9.33 -15.68
C ALA A 130 -13.78 -8.25 -14.94
N ARG A 131 -12.90 -8.59 -14.00
CA ARG A 131 -12.14 -7.64 -13.17
C ARG A 131 -13.05 -6.60 -12.51
N ARG A 132 -14.18 -7.04 -11.96
CA ARG A 132 -15.17 -6.20 -11.30
C ARG A 132 -15.08 -6.38 -9.79
N VAL A 133 -14.99 -5.28 -9.05
CA VAL A 133 -15.03 -5.29 -7.58
C VAL A 133 -16.47 -5.06 -7.12
N ARG A 134 -17.08 -6.07 -6.48
CA ARG A 134 -18.44 -6.00 -5.97
C ARG A 134 -18.52 -6.61 -4.58
N PHE A 135 -19.26 -5.96 -3.68
CA PHE A 135 -19.52 -6.51 -2.35
C PHE A 135 -20.33 -7.81 -2.43
N ILE A 136 -20.12 -8.68 -1.44
CA ILE A 136 -20.96 -9.87 -1.26
C ILE A 136 -22.25 -9.42 -0.58
N ASP A 137 -23.40 -9.87 -1.11
CA ASP A 137 -24.74 -9.54 -0.62
C ASP A 137 -24.96 -7.99 -0.55
N ASP A 138 -25.55 -7.45 0.52
CA ASP A 138 -25.88 -6.04 0.67
C ASP A 138 -24.64 -5.18 1.01
N PRO A 139 -24.26 -4.20 0.17
CA PRO A 139 -23.07 -3.37 0.39
C PRO A 139 -23.14 -2.55 1.68
N VAL A 140 -24.32 -2.03 2.06
CA VAL A 140 -24.49 -1.21 3.26
C VAL A 140 -24.25 -2.07 4.50
N GLN A 141 -24.81 -3.27 4.53
CA GLN A 141 -24.58 -4.22 5.61
C GLN A 141 -23.09 -4.58 5.71
N ARG A 142 -22.45 -4.92 4.57
CA ARG A 142 -21.03 -5.27 4.53
C ARG A 142 -20.13 -4.16 5.04
N ILE A 143 -20.41 -2.91 4.70
CA ILE A 143 -19.65 -1.75 5.16
C ILE A 143 -19.84 -1.54 6.67
N ARG A 144 -21.08 -1.65 7.18
CA ARG A 144 -21.36 -1.46 8.61
C ARG A 144 -20.71 -2.51 9.51
N GLU A 145 -20.44 -3.70 9.02
CA GLU A 145 -19.70 -4.74 9.74
C GLU A 145 -18.22 -4.36 9.92
N ASP A 146 -17.61 -3.71 8.93
CA ASP A 146 -16.25 -3.17 8.99
C ASP A 146 -16.08 -2.03 7.96
N TYR A 147 -16.08 -0.80 8.45
CA TYR A 147 -15.92 0.39 7.62
C TYR A 147 -14.60 0.44 6.83
N LEU A 148 -13.58 -0.36 7.22
CA LEU A 148 -12.35 -0.48 6.43
C LEU A 148 -12.62 -1.04 5.02
N ARG A 149 -13.72 -1.75 4.84
CA ARG A 149 -14.13 -2.27 3.53
C ARG A 149 -14.35 -1.17 2.49
N ILE A 150 -14.63 0.07 2.91
CA ILE A 150 -14.66 1.24 2.02
C ILE A 150 -13.27 1.46 1.39
N LEU A 151 -12.22 1.53 2.20
CA LEU A 151 -10.86 1.73 1.68
C LEU A 151 -10.40 0.51 0.87
N ARG A 152 -10.77 -0.68 1.32
CA ARG A 152 -10.48 -1.91 0.59
C ARG A 152 -11.14 -1.93 -0.79
N PHE A 153 -12.38 -1.44 -0.93
CA PHE A 153 -13.07 -1.32 -2.22
C PHE A 153 -12.24 -0.49 -3.21
N PHE A 154 -11.80 0.69 -2.81
CA PHE A 154 -10.96 1.54 -3.66
C PHE A 154 -9.59 0.92 -3.94
N ARG A 155 -8.97 0.29 -2.93
CA ARG A 155 -7.70 -0.41 -3.14
C ARG A 155 -7.85 -1.57 -4.13
N PHE A 156 -8.87 -2.42 -3.97
CA PHE A 156 -9.11 -3.51 -4.91
C PHE A 156 -9.44 -2.98 -6.30
N GLY A 157 -10.18 -1.89 -6.40
CA GLY A 157 -10.41 -1.17 -7.65
C GLY A 157 -9.11 -0.74 -8.33
N ALA A 158 -8.20 -0.11 -7.61
CA ALA A 158 -6.91 0.34 -8.14
C ALA A 158 -5.98 -0.80 -8.59
N TRP A 159 -6.05 -1.96 -7.92
CA TRP A 159 -5.17 -3.09 -8.22
C TRP A 159 -5.72 -4.06 -9.27
N TYR A 160 -7.02 -4.27 -9.28
CA TYR A 160 -7.63 -5.42 -9.98
C TYR A 160 -8.74 -5.06 -10.94
N ALA A 161 -9.41 -3.90 -10.79
CA ALA A 161 -10.53 -3.55 -11.65
C ALA A 161 -10.08 -3.25 -13.08
N ASP A 162 -10.95 -3.58 -14.04
CA ASP A 162 -10.82 -3.10 -15.42
C ASP A 162 -11.43 -1.69 -15.50
N PRO A 163 -10.66 -0.67 -15.88
CA PRO A 163 -11.16 0.70 -16.02
C PRO A 163 -12.34 0.81 -16.99
N GLY A 164 -12.44 -0.09 -17.98
CA GLY A 164 -13.51 -0.12 -18.97
C GLY A 164 -14.89 -0.47 -18.41
N HIS A 165 -14.96 -1.18 -17.27
CA HIS A 165 -16.22 -1.56 -16.65
C HIS A 165 -16.78 -0.51 -15.67
N GLY A 166 -15.99 0.50 -15.32
CA GLY A 166 -16.36 1.50 -14.31
C GLY A 166 -16.46 0.93 -12.90
N TRP A 167 -17.06 1.71 -12.00
CA TRP A 167 -17.25 1.37 -10.60
C TRP A 167 -18.67 0.88 -10.35
N ASP A 168 -18.84 -0.07 -9.44
CA ASP A 168 -20.14 -0.57 -9.03
C ASP A 168 -20.98 0.53 -8.37
N ALA A 169 -22.12 0.88 -8.98
CA ALA A 169 -22.95 2.01 -8.57
C ALA A 169 -23.62 1.78 -7.20
N GLU A 170 -24.01 0.54 -6.88
CA GLU A 170 -24.61 0.20 -5.59
C GLU A 170 -23.57 0.33 -4.48
N ALA A 171 -22.35 -0.15 -4.74
CA ALA A 171 -21.24 0.03 -3.81
C ALA A 171 -20.91 1.51 -3.55
N LEU A 172 -20.88 2.34 -4.60
CA LEU A 172 -20.61 3.78 -4.43
C LEU A 172 -21.72 4.49 -3.66
N ALA A 173 -23.00 4.15 -3.90
CA ALA A 173 -24.12 4.69 -3.14
C ALA A 173 -24.03 4.27 -1.66
N ALA A 174 -23.79 2.99 -1.37
CA ALA A 174 -23.61 2.51 -0.01
C ALA A 174 -22.43 3.16 0.73
N ILE A 175 -21.33 3.41 0.03
CA ILE A 175 -20.17 4.13 0.56
C ILE A 175 -20.55 5.57 0.94
N ALA A 176 -21.25 6.28 0.05
CA ALA A 176 -21.68 7.65 0.32
C ALA A 176 -22.63 7.73 1.52
N ASP A 177 -23.53 6.76 1.68
CA ASP A 177 -24.49 6.69 2.78
C ASP A 177 -23.87 6.30 4.13
N THR A 178 -22.63 5.82 4.15
CA THR A 178 -21.97 5.26 5.35
C THR A 178 -20.67 5.94 5.73
N LEU A 179 -20.40 7.14 5.19
CA LEU A 179 -19.14 7.88 5.38
C LEU A 179 -18.81 8.14 6.85
N ASP A 180 -19.80 8.42 7.69
CA ASP A 180 -19.62 8.75 9.11
C ASP A 180 -18.87 7.65 9.87
N GLY A 181 -19.03 6.40 9.46
CA GLY A 181 -18.37 5.26 10.06
C GLY A 181 -16.84 5.24 9.87
N LEU A 182 -16.30 5.98 8.89
CA LEU A 182 -14.85 6.10 8.70
C LEU A 182 -14.15 6.68 9.94
N SER A 183 -14.83 7.53 10.70
CA SER A 183 -14.30 8.13 11.93
C SER A 183 -14.03 7.13 13.05
N THR A 184 -14.60 5.92 12.97
CA THR A 184 -14.41 4.84 13.96
C THR A 184 -13.16 4.00 13.70
N LEU A 185 -12.53 4.17 12.53
CA LEU A 185 -11.37 3.39 12.13
C LEU A 185 -10.10 3.87 12.84
N SER A 186 -9.23 2.94 13.22
CA SER A 186 -7.92 3.32 13.72
C SER A 186 -7.01 3.84 12.60
N ALA A 187 -6.20 4.85 12.93
CA ALA A 187 -5.27 5.49 12.00
C ALA A 187 -4.29 4.47 11.36
N GLU A 188 -3.88 3.45 12.11
CA GLU A 188 -2.99 2.38 11.63
C GLU A 188 -3.65 1.57 10.50
N ARG A 189 -4.93 1.20 10.65
CA ARG A 189 -5.66 0.46 9.62
C ARG A 189 -5.89 1.31 8.37
N VAL A 190 -6.29 2.58 8.57
CA VAL A 190 -6.48 3.53 7.48
C VAL A 190 -5.17 3.75 6.72
N GLY A 191 -4.08 4.04 7.42
CA GLY A 191 -2.78 4.27 6.81
C GLY A 191 -2.25 3.06 6.02
N ALA A 192 -2.40 1.86 6.58
CA ALA A 192 -2.00 0.63 5.90
C ALA A 192 -2.77 0.41 4.58
N GLU A 193 -4.09 0.64 4.55
CA GLU A 193 -4.89 0.49 3.33
C GLU A 193 -4.59 1.63 2.33
N MET A 194 -4.44 2.88 2.79
CA MET A 194 -4.09 4.02 1.92
C MET A 194 -2.72 3.83 1.25
N LEU A 195 -1.71 3.39 1.98
CA LEU A 195 -0.38 3.13 1.40
C LEU A 195 -0.42 1.97 0.39
N LYS A 196 -1.19 0.92 0.66
CA LYS A 196 -1.40 -0.19 -0.30
C LYS A 196 -2.16 0.29 -1.54
N LEU A 197 -3.14 1.18 -1.39
CA LEU A 197 -3.86 1.78 -2.51
C LEU A 197 -2.92 2.62 -3.36
N LEU A 198 -2.17 3.53 -2.73
CA LEU A 198 -1.19 4.38 -3.41
C LEU A 198 -0.04 3.58 -4.03
N GLY A 199 0.21 2.36 -3.58
CA GLY A 199 1.15 1.41 -4.19
C GLY A 199 0.67 0.74 -5.47
N ALA A 200 -0.61 0.90 -5.86
CA ALA A 200 -1.14 0.31 -7.10
C ALA A 200 -0.42 0.85 -8.34
N PRO A 201 -0.43 0.14 -9.47
CA PRO A 201 0.17 0.62 -10.72
C PRO A 201 -0.31 2.03 -11.10
N ASP A 202 -1.62 2.25 -11.13
CA ASP A 202 -2.24 3.56 -11.28
C ASP A 202 -3.37 3.76 -10.24
N PRO A 203 -3.11 4.45 -9.12
CA PRO A 203 -4.13 4.72 -8.12
C PRO A 203 -5.00 5.96 -8.44
N ALA A 204 -4.65 6.77 -9.46
CA ALA A 204 -5.30 8.06 -9.70
C ALA A 204 -6.80 7.93 -9.98
N PRO A 205 -7.30 6.98 -10.79
CA PRO A 205 -8.74 6.81 -10.98
C PRO A 205 -9.49 6.47 -9.69
N ALA A 206 -8.91 5.61 -8.83
CA ALA A 206 -9.53 5.24 -7.56
C ALA A 206 -9.59 6.43 -6.59
N ILE A 207 -8.52 7.19 -6.47
CA ILE A 207 -8.46 8.40 -5.64
C ILE A 207 -9.43 9.47 -6.15
N ALA A 208 -9.57 9.63 -7.46
CA ALA A 208 -10.54 10.58 -8.03
C ALA A 208 -11.99 10.21 -7.64
N VAL A 209 -12.33 8.92 -7.61
CA VAL A 209 -13.65 8.48 -7.15
C VAL A 209 -13.78 8.63 -5.63
N MET A 210 -12.73 8.36 -4.84
CA MET A 210 -12.72 8.65 -3.40
C MET A 210 -12.95 10.14 -3.09
N ALA A 211 -12.39 11.03 -3.90
CA ALA A 211 -12.62 12.47 -3.75
C ALA A 211 -14.10 12.83 -4.02
N ARG A 212 -14.69 12.28 -5.08
CA ARG A 212 -16.08 12.54 -5.45
C ARG A 212 -17.10 11.94 -4.48
N THR A 213 -16.80 10.83 -3.86
CA THR A 213 -17.65 10.19 -2.84
C THR A 213 -17.48 10.79 -1.45
N GLY A 214 -16.56 11.75 -1.26
CA GLY A 214 -16.27 12.35 0.04
C GLY A 214 -15.30 11.56 0.92
N VAL A 215 -14.95 10.33 0.54
CA VAL A 215 -14.06 9.45 1.32
C VAL A 215 -12.68 10.07 1.52
N LEU A 216 -12.09 10.67 0.46
CA LEU A 216 -10.78 11.30 0.56
C LEU A 216 -10.78 12.46 1.58
N ALA A 217 -11.78 13.33 1.52
CA ALA A 217 -11.90 14.46 2.44
C ALA A 217 -12.16 14.03 3.90
N ALA A 218 -12.92 12.94 4.10
CA ALA A 218 -13.18 12.38 5.43
C ALA A 218 -11.90 11.82 6.09
N LEU A 219 -11.02 11.21 5.29
CA LEU A 219 -9.76 10.63 5.77
C LEU A 219 -8.64 11.66 5.89
N LEU A 220 -8.46 12.49 4.88
CA LEU A 220 -7.40 13.47 4.72
C LEU A 220 -7.99 14.84 4.38
N PRO A 221 -8.45 15.62 5.37
CA PRO A 221 -8.96 16.97 5.12
C PRO A 221 -7.93 17.82 4.39
N GLY A 222 -8.39 18.55 3.36
CA GLY A 222 -7.53 19.38 2.51
C GLY A 222 -6.71 18.63 1.47
N ALA A 223 -6.83 17.30 1.36
CA ALA A 223 -6.22 16.55 0.27
C ALA A 223 -6.93 16.81 -1.07
N ASP A 224 -6.15 16.79 -2.16
CA ASP A 224 -6.60 17.08 -3.52
C ASP A 224 -6.03 16.03 -4.51
N ASP A 225 -6.86 15.50 -5.37
CA ASP A 225 -6.48 14.43 -6.30
C ASP A 225 -5.84 14.92 -7.61
N ARG A 226 -5.88 16.22 -7.90
CA ARG A 226 -5.50 16.80 -9.21
C ARG A 226 -4.06 16.52 -9.64
N LEU A 227 -3.14 16.47 -8.71
CA LEU A 227 -1.72 16.23 -9.02
C LEU A 227 -1.35 14.75 -9.14
N LEU A 228 -2.19 13.83 -8.64
CA LEU A 228 -1.83 12.41 -8.60
C LEU A 228 -1.69 11.80 -9.99
N GLY A 229 -2.62 12.09 -10.91
CA GLY A 229 -2.54 11.62 -12.31
C GLY A 229 -1.26 12.09 -13.01
N PRO A 230 -0.95 13.39 -13.03
CA PRO A 230 0.34 13.91 -13.52
C PRO A 230 1.56 13.25 -12.88
N VAL A 231 1.58 13.07 -11.55
CA VAL A 231 2.69 12.41 -10.84
C VAL A 231 2.86 10.95 -11.28
N VAL A 232 1.78 10.19 -11.41
CA VAL A 232 1.82 8.81 -11.91
C VAL A 232 2.35 8.76 -13.34
N HIS A 233 1.87 9.64 -14.21
CA HIS A 233 2.30 9.73 -15.61
C HIS A 233 3.78 10.08 -15.73
N LEU A 234 4.26 11.10 -15.03
CA LEU A 234 5.66 11.54 -15.03
C LEU A 234 6.60 10.50 -14.42
N GLY A 235 6.12 9.72 -13.46
CA GLY A 235 6.86 8.57 -12.92
C GLY A 235 7.14 7.49 -13.95
N GLY A 236 6.27 7.33 -14.94
CA GLY A 236 6.41 6.34 -16.02
C GLY A 236 6.55 4.92 -15.49
N SER A 237 7.60 4.22 -15.91
CA SER A 237 7.90 2.84 -15.47
C SER A 237 8.57 2.74 -14.09
N LEU A 238 8.84 3.86 -13.41
CA LEU A 238 9.36 3.82 -12.04
C LEU A 238 8.29 3.27 -11.10
N PRO A 239 8.63 2.31 -10.24
CA PRO A 239 7.77 1.95 -9.13
C PRO A 239 7.78 3.12 -8.12
N LEU A 240 6.92 4.11 -8.35
CA LEU A 240 6.83 5.25 -7.45
C LEU A 240 6.43 4.79 -6.05
N ASP A 241 7.23 5.23 -5.08
CA ASP A 241 6.93 5.03 -3.67
C ASP A 241 5.56 5.64 -3.32
N PRO A 242 4.71 4.92 -2.58
CA PRO A 242 3.44 5.43 -2.07
C PRO A 242 3.55 6.79 -1.36
N ILE A 243 4.68 7.11 -0.73
CA ILE A 243 4.91 8.39 -0.04
C ILE A 243 5.04 9.55 -1.04
N THR A 244 5.66 9.35 -2.20
CA THR A 244 5.69 10.36 -3.28
C THR A 244 4.27 10.66 -3.78
N ARG A 245 3.44 9.63 -3.95
CA ARG A 245 2.04 9.76 -4.35
C ARG A 245 1.18 10.40 -3.27
N LEU A 246 1.47 10.12 -2.01
CA LEU A 246 0.85 10.76 -0.86
C LEU A 246 1.20 12.26 -0.79
N ALA A 247 2.46 12.63 -1.08
CA ALA A 247 2.88 14.03 -1.20
C ALA A 247 2.09 14.80 -2.27
N ALA A 248 1.70 14.14 -3.37
CA ALA A 248 0.88 14.74 -4.41
C ALA A 248 -0.57 15.00 -3.98
N LEU A 249 -1.10 14.24 -3.03
CA LEU A 249 -2.44 14.46 -2.47
C LEU A 249 -2.46 15.61 -1.46
N GLY A 250 -1.37 15.83 -0.75
CA GLY A 250 -1.34 16.78 0.36
C GLY A 250 -2.29 16.39 1.48
N GLY A 251 -2.81 17.38 2.20
CA GLY A 251 -3.74 17.20 3.31
C GLY A 251 -3.19 17.74 4.63
N GLN A 252 -4.05 17.77 5.65
CA GLN A 252 -3.70 18.23 7.00
C GLN A 252 -3.36 17.02 7.88
N ASP A 253 -2.32 17.15 8.71
CA ASP A 253 -1.92 16.17 9.71
C ASP A 253 -1.74 14.73 9.15
N VAL A 254 -1.23 14.62 7.91
CA VAL A 254 -1.17 13.37 7.13
C VAL A 254 -0.44 12.27 7.90
N ALA A 255 0.70 12.61 8.50
CA ALA A 255 1.52 11.62 9.22
C ALA A 255 0.79 11.04 10.45
N GLU A 256 0.05 11.87 11.17
CA GLU A 256 -0.74 11.46 12.34
C GLU A 256 -1.97 10.66 11.91
N ARG A 257 -2.73 11.17 10.94
CA ARG A 257 -3.97 10.55 10.43
C ARG A 257 -3.76 9.18 9.80
N LEU A 258 -2.62 8.96 9.16
CA LEU A 258 -2.24 7.69 8.54
C LEU A 258 -1.26 6.88 9.39
N ARG A 259 -0.90 7.35 10.57
CA ARG A 259 0.05 6.70 11.48
C ARG A 259 1.33 6.27 10.77
N LEU A 260 1.91 7.20 9.99
CA LEU A 260 3.13 6.93 9.26
C LEU A 260 4.27 6.54 10.20
N SER A 261 5.12 5.62 9.75
CA SER A 261 6.37 5.34 10.46
C SER A 261 7.30 6.56 10.40
N ARG A 262 8.24 6.67 11.34
CA ARG A 262 9.23 7.77 11.35
C ARG A 262 10.02 7.91 10.05
N LYS A 263 10.27 6.79 9.35
CA LYS A 263 10.95 6.81 8.06
C LYS A 263 10.05 7.43 6.98
N GLN A 264 8.80 7.01 6.92
CA GLN A 264 7.81 7.52 5.95
C GLN A 264 7.51 9.00 6.15
N ASP A 265 7.35 9.42 7.41
CA ASP A 265 7.10 10.83 7.77
C ASP A 265 8.27 11.72 7.35
N LYS A 266 9.51 11.37 7.69
CA LYS A 266 10.71 12.08 7.24
C LYS A 266 10.83 12.14 5.71
N GLN A 267 10.48 11.07 5.02
CA GLN A 267 10.49 11.02 3.56
C GLN A 267 9.44 11.95 2.97
N LEU A 268 8.22 11.97 3.52
CA LEU A 268 7.14 12.88 3.12
C LEU A 268 7.55 14.34 3.31
N GLU A 269 8.05 14.68 4.50
CA GLU A 269 8.53 16.03 4.84
C GLU A 269 9.67 16.47 3.91
N ALA A 270 10.66 15.60 3.70
CA ALA A 270 11.78 15.88 2.79
C ALA A 270 11.30 16.10 1.35
N THR A 271 10.39 15.23 0.84
CA THR A 271 9.84 15.37 -0.51
C THR A 271 9.10 16.69 -0.69
N LEU A 272 8.22 17.05 0.24
CA LEU A 272 7.47 18.31 0.19
C LEU A 272 8.38 19.55 0.32
N THR A 273 9.32 19.51 1.27
CA THR A 273 10.28 20.61 1.47
C THR A 273 11.13 20.84 0.22
N LEU A 274 11.68 19.77 -0.37
CA LEU A 274 12.50 19.85 -1.58
C LEU A 274 11.68 20.28 -2.80
N ALA A 275 10.44 19.83 -2.94
CA ALA A 275 9.55 20.25 -4.02
C ALA A 275 9.26 21.75 -3.97
N GLY A 276 9.19 22.36 -2.78
CA GLY A 276 9.03 23.80 -2.59
C GLY A 276 10.26 24.65 -2.85
N THR A 277 11.43 24.06 -3.20
CA THR A 277 12.67 24.81 -3.48
C THR A 277 12.87 25.02 -4.97
N THR A 278 13.74 26.00 -5.33
CA THR A 278 14.18 26.23 -6.72
C THR A 278 15.54 25.58 -7.02
N ARG A 279 16.05 24.71 -6.15
CA ARG A 279 17.37 24.06 -6.30
C ARG A 279 17.38 23.11 -7.49
N GLY A 280 18.56 22.92 -8.10
CA GLY A 280 18.77 21.96 -9.17
C GLY A 280 18.75 20.50 -8.69
N LEU A 281 18.78 19.58 -9.63
CA LEU A 281 18.56 18.15 -9.36
C LEU A 281 19.66 17.49 -8.52
N ARG A 282 20.93 17.88 -8.76
CA ARG A 282 22.06 17.38 -7.95
C ARG A 282 21.97 17.88 -6.51
N ALA A 283 21.60 19.14 -6.32
CA ALA A 283 21.41 19.70 -4.99
C ALA A 283 20.23 19.02 -4.25
N LEU A 284 19.14 18.69 -4.94
CA LEU A 284 18.04 17.89 -4.35
C LEU A 284 18.56 16.53 -3.88
N GLY A 285 19.31 15.82 -4.72
CA GLY A 285 19.92 14.52 -4.39
C GLY A 285 20.82 14.60 -3.16
N HIS A 286 21.70 15.61 -3.08
CA HIS A 286 22.60 15.81 -1.96
C HIS A 286 21.88 16.08 -0.63
N ILE A 287 20.75 16.80 -0.68
CA ILE A 287 20.01 17.20 0.53
C ILE A 287 19.09 16.06 1.02
N GLY A 288 18.34 15.45 0.12
CA GLY A 288 17.25 14.53 0.47
C GLY A 288 17.54 13.04 0.20
N GLY A 289 18.68 12.74 -0.43
CA GLY A 289 18.94 11.41 -0.96
C GLY A 289 18.09 11.10 -2.19
N THR A 290 18.27 9.92 -2.76
CA THR A 290 17.67 9.56 -4.06
C THR A 290 16.14 9.53 -4.03
N GLU A 291 15.54 8.86 -3.03
CA GLU A 291 14.10 8.64 -2.99
C GLU A 291 13.29 9.96 -2.85
N ALA A 292 13.61 10.78 -1.86
CA ALA A 292 12.92 12.04 -1.62
C ALA A 292 13.17 13.07 -2.74
N ALA A 293 14.38 13.10 -3.29
CA ALA A 293 14.73 14.00 -4.40
C ALA A 293 14.02 13.64 -5.70
N GLN A 294 13.89 12.35 -6.02
CA GLN A 294 13.10 11.89 -7.17
C GLN A 294 11.62 12.26 -7.01
N GLY A 295 11.05 11.99 -5.83
CA GLY A 295 9.68 12.40 -5.52
C GLY A 295 9.46 13.90 -5.68
N ALA A 296 10.39 14.71 -5.14
CA ALA A 296 10.34 16.16 -5.24
C ALA A 296 10.46 16.68 -6.69
N ALA A 297 11.35 16.09 -7.49
CA ALA A 297 11.49 16.44 -8.90
C ALA A 297 10.22 16.16 -9.70
N ILE A 298 9.62 14.97 -9.52
CA ILE A 298 8.36 14.59 -10.17
C ILE A 298 7.22 15.53 -9.73
N LEU A 299 7.11 15.80 -8.42
CA LEU A 299 6.08 16.69 -7.89
C LEU A 299 6.21 18.11 -8.43
N ARG A 300 7.41 18.65 -8.50
CA ARG A 300 7.69 19.98 -9.13
C ARG A 300 7.28 20.00 -10.60
N ALA A 301 7.66 18.98 -11.36
CA ALA A 301 7.30 18.85 -12.76
C ALA A 301 5.77 18.78 -12.96
N ALA A 302 5.07 18.02 -12.09
CA ALA A 302 3.61 17.94 -12.09
C ALA A 302 2.95 19.28 -11.76
N ILE A 303 3.46 20.02 -10.77
CA ILE A 303 2.94 21.34 -10.38
C ILE A 303 3.15 22.36 -11.48
N SER A 304 4.33 22.37 -12.12
CA SER A 304 4.67 23.34 -13.17
C SER A 304 4.12 22.97 -14.56
N GLY A 305 3.62 21.74 -14.73
CA GLY A 305 3.18 21.22 -16.03
C GLY A 305 4.34 21.05 -17.03
N THR A 306 5.59 20.90 -16.54
CA THR A 306 6.77 20.75 -17.38
C THR A 306 7.31 19.33 -17.37
N PRO A 307 7.88 18.80 -18.45
CA PRO A 307 8.50 17.49 -18.45
C PRO A 307 9.74 17.49 -17.55
N LEU A 308 10.11 16.31 -17.07
CA LEU A 308 11.39 16.09 -16.42
C LEU A 308 12.51 16.16 -17.48
N PRO A 309 13.65 16.80 -17.20
CA PRO A 309 14.77 16.87 -18.15
C PRO A 309 15.40 15.50 -18.38
N ASP A 310 16.02 15.31 -19.54
CA ASP A 310 16.79 14.08 -19.82
C ASP A 310 17.89 13.90 -18.78
N GLY A 311 18.13 12.67 -18.36
CA GLY A 311 19.17 12.34 -17.37
C GLY A 311 18.86 12.76 -15.92
N TRP A 312 17.67 13.24 -15.61
CA TRP A 312 17.31 13.74 -14.28
C TRP A 312 17.56 12.77 -13.13
N LYS A 313 17.45 11.46 -13.39
CA LYS A 313 17.70 10.40 -12.39
C LYS A 313 19.18 10.30 -12.06
N ASP A 314 20.02 10.40 -13.09
CA ASP A 314 21.47 10.33 -12.95
C ASP A 314 21.98 11.56 -12.19
N ASP A 315 21.49 12.75 -12.53
CA ASP A 315 21.79 13.99 -11.81
C ASP A 315 21.47 13.88 -10.31
N ILE A 316 20.28 13.36 -9.97
CA ILE A 316 19.89 13.13 -8.57
C ILE A 316 20.81 12.11 -7.90
N SER A 317 21.12 11.00 -8.58
CA SER A 317 21.99 9.95 -8.05
C SER A 317 23.42 10.45 -7.82
N GLU A 318 23.98 11.20 -8.77
CA GLU A 318 25.28 11.89 -8.63
C GLU A 318 25.28 12.83 -7.42
N GLY A 319 24.23 13.65 -7.31
CA GLY A 319 24.07 14.56 -6.17
C GLY A 319 24.00 13.86 -4.83
N ALA A 320 23.27 12.72 -4.75
CA ALA A 320 23.15 11.93 -3.53
C ALA A 320 24.50 11.33 -3.07
N GLN A 321 25.41 11.07 -4.01
CA GLN A 321 26.75 10.55 -3.73
C GLN A 321 27.81 11.66 -3.56
N ALA A 322 27.49 12.89 -3.95
CA ALA A 322 28.43 14.00 -3.93
C ALA A 322 28.83 14.39 -2.50
N THR A 323 30.09 14.67 -2.34
CA THR A 323 30.65 15.19 -1.08
C THR A 323 31.01 16.67 -1.22
N PHE A 324 30.61 17.49 -0.24
CA PHE A 324 30.96 18.91 -0.22
C PHE A 324 32.49 19.07 -0.23
N PRO A 325 33.09 19.84 -1.18
CA PRO A 325 34.50 19.77 -1.43
C PRO A 325 35.36 20.59 -0.45
N VAL A 326 34.75 21.42 0.42
CA VAL A 326 35.47 22.27 1.37
C VAL A 326 35.35 21.71 2.79
N SER A 327 36.49 21.67 3.49
CA SER A 327 36.60 21.22 4.87
C SER A 327 37.15 22.35 5.78
N ALA A 328 37.13 22.13 7.10
CA ALA A 328 37.67 23.05 8.06
C ALA A 328 39.19 23.35 7.83
N ALA A 329 39.95 22.35 7.35
CA ALA A 329 41.37 22.48 7.04
C ALA A 329 41.67 23.49 5.90
N ASP A 330 40.67 23.80 5.08
CA ASP A 330 40.80 24.73 3.96
C ASP A 330 40.61 26.20 4.37
N LEU A 331 40.28 26.46 5.65
CA LEU A 331 40.00 27.76 6.22
C LEU A 331 40.81 27.98 7.51
N PRO A 332 42.18 27.94 7.44
CA PRO A 332 43.03 27.90 8.62
C PRO A 332 42.95 29.18 9.49
N ASP A 333 42.54 30.28 8.91
CA ASP A 333 42.43 31.58 9.59
C ASP A 333 41.14 31.75 10.39
N LEU A 334 40.23 30.77 10.29
CA LEU A 334 38.93 30.83 10.96
C LEU A 334 38.79 29.70 12.02
N GLN A 335 38.21 30.05 13.16
CA GLN A 335 37.96 29.09 14.24
C GLN A 335 36.58 29.31 14.86
N GLY A 336 36.09 28.29 15.58
CA GLY A 336 34.84 28.35 16.34
C GLY A 336 33.62 28.72 15.50
N PRO A 337 32.75 29.60 15.99
CA PRO A 337 31.49 29.96 15.30
C PRO A 337 31.69 30.60 13.92
N ALA A 338 32.78 31.39 13.73
CA ALA A 338 33.11 32.04 12.46
C ALA A 338 33.41 31.01 11.36
N LEU A 339 34.16 29.95 11.67
CA LEU A 339 34.44 28.83 10.77
C LEU A 339 33.14 28.12 10.38
N GLY A 340 32.27 27.80 11.37
CA GLY A 340 30.97 27.16 11.11
C GLY A 340 30.08 28.00 10.19
N THR A 341 30.01 29.31 10.41
CA THR A 341 29.26 30.24 9.57
C THR A 341 29.77 30.27 8.14
N ARG A 342 31.11 30.33 7.96
CA ARG A 342 31.75 30.37 6.63
C ARG A 342 31.51 29.06 5.88
N LEU A 343 31.72 27.91 6.51
CA LEU A 343 31.45 26.60 5.90
C LEU A 343 29.99 26.47 5.47
N LYS A 344 29.04 26.92 6.31
CA LYS A 344 27.61 26.91 5.99
C LYS A 344 27.32 27.81 4.77
N ALA A 345 27.87 28.99 4.67
CA ALA A 345 27.74 29.90 3.54
C ALA A 345 28.26 29.25 2.25
N LEU A 346 29.48 28.72 2.26
CA LEU A 346 30.08 28.04 1.12
C LEU A 346 29.28 26.82 0.66
N LYS A 347 28.74 26.08 1.61
CA LYS A 347 27.83 24.95 1.28
C LYS A 347 26.55 25.45 0.63
N GLN A 348 26.00 26.58 1.05
CA GLN A 348 24.81 27.16 0.40
C GLN A 348 25.11 27.62 -1.03
N ASP A 349 26.28 28.25 -1.27
CA ASP A 349 26.70 28.65 -2.60
C ASP A 349 26.89 27.44 -3.53
N TRP A 350 27.52 26.39 -3.02
CA TRP A 350 27.68 25.13 -3.74
C TRP A 350 26.35 24.47 -4.09
N LEU A 351 25.40 24.42 -3.15
CA LEU A 351 24.07 23.93 -3.40
C LEU A 351 23.26 24.80 -4.37
N ALA A 352 23.45 26.11 -4.33
CA ALA A 352 22.83 27.07 -5.25
C ALA A 352 23.32 26.91 -6.69
N SER A 353 24.61 26.53 -6.85
CA SER A 353 25.19 26.23 -8.16
C SER A 353 24.87 24.84 -8.72
N ASP A 354 23.98 24.09 -8.07
CA ASP A 354 23.70 22.67 -8.35
C ASP A 354 24.96 21.78 -8.33
N LEU A 355 25.80 22.01 -7.32
CA LEU A 355 27.06 21.31 -7.04
C LEU A 355 28.18 21.54 -8.10
N SER A 356 28.04 22.53 -8.98
CA SER A 356 29.00 22.77 -10.06
C SER A 356 30.25 23.55 -9.63
N LEU A 357 30.18 24.30 -8.51
CA LEU A 357 31.33 25.06 -8.03
C LEU A 357 32.45 24.15 -7.49
N THR A 358 33.65 24.32 -8.02
CA THR A 358 34.83 23.63 -7.51
C THR A 358 35.31 24.21 -6.18
N LYS A 359 36.18 23.49 -5.46
CA LYS A 359 36.77 23.94 -4.21
C LYS A 359 37.48 25.29 -4.39
N ALA A 360 38.28 25.48 -5.47
CA ALA A 360 38.97 26.72 -5.78
C ALA A 360 37.96 27.88 -5.96
N ALA A 361 36.92 27.68 -6.74
CA ALA A 361 35.90 28.72 -6.97
C ALA A 361 35.17 29.12 -5.67
N LEU A 362 34.91 28.15 -4.77
CA LEU A 362 34.28 28.41 -3.49
C LEU A 362 35.17 29.20 -2.52
N LEU A 363 36.48 29.00 -2.59
CA LEU A 363 37.44 29.68 -1.72
C LEU A 363 37.89 31.06 -2.26
N GLY A 364 37.44 31.44 -3.47
CA GLY A 364 37.75 32.75 -4.07
C GLY A 364 39.06 32.76 -4.83
N GLY A 365 39.48 31.59 -5.38
CA GLY A 365 40.65 31.46 -6.26
C GLY A 365 40.35 31.85 -7.68
#